data_979c09e71a8870c819b2cfef84fb40e1
#
_entry.id   979c09e71a8870c819b2cfef84fb40e1
#
_cell.length_a   1.000
_cell.length_b   1.000
_cell.length_c   1.000
_cell.angle_alpha   90.00
_cell.angle_beta   90.00
_cell.angle_gamma   90.00
#
_symmetry.space_group_name_H-M   'P 1'
#
loop_
_entity.id
_entity.type
_entity.pdbx_description
1 polymer ?
#
loop_
_entity_poly.entity_id
_entity_poly.type
_entity_poly.pdbx_seq_one_letter_code
_entity_poly.pdbx_strand_id
1 'polypeptide(L)'
;MSLSLDVHDLTTTLDRHRGFLLQTAEGLTEEQARTASTISDLTIASILKHVADTEEQWLDFAVRGAEAFTQIYNEDIDWSDMDADAPDQRFALGDSDTLESLRERVLSVGERTAELLTRLDLDSAHELPSAPWFEPGAEWTVRHVALHMLAEIAQHAGHADIIREAIDGARTMG
;
A
#
# COMPACT_ATOMS: atom_id res chain seq x y z
N MET A 1 -1.59 -3.30 29.09
CA MET A 1 -2.20 -1.98 28.87
C MET A 1 -3.27 -2.16 27.81
N SER A 2 -4.49 -1.65 28.01
CA SER A 2 -5.50 -1.65 26.93
C SER A 2 -5.06 -0.64 25.86
N LEU A 3 -5.13 -1.02 24.59
CA LEU A 3 -4.93 -0.11 23.46
C LEU A 3 -5.94 1.04 23.57
N SER A 4 -5.58 2.23 23.08
CA SER A 4 -6.58 3.28 22.90
C SER A 4 -7.63 2.78 21.88
N LEU A 5 -8.88 3.23 22.02
CA LEU A 5 -9.94 2.85 21.06
C LEU A 5 -9.55 3.19 19.63
N ASP A 6 -8.92 4.36 19.43
CA ASP A 6 -8.46 4.81 18.11
C ASP A 6 -7.45 3.83 17.47
N VAL A 7 -6.43 3.38 18.24
CA VAL A 7 -5.44 2.42 17.74
C VAL A 7 -6.10 1.09 17.42
N HIS A 8 -7.04 0.64 18.28
CA HIS A 8 -7.77 -0.60 18.05
C HIS A 8 -8.61 -0.53 16.76
N ASP A 9 -9.34 0.57 16.56
CA ASP A 9 -10.20 0.75 15.40
C ASP A 9 -9.37 0.86 14.10
N LEU A 10 -8.25 1.58 14.12
CA LEU A 10 -7.34 1.70 12.98
C LEU A 10 -6.75 0.34 12.61
N THR A 11 -6.15 -0.37 13.57
CA THR A 11 -5.50 -1.67 13.30
C THR A 11 -6.51 -2.71 12.83
N THR A 12 -7.68 -2.80 13.48
CA THR A 12 -8.72 -3.77 13.10
C THR A 12 -9.27 -3.50 11.70
N THR A 13 -9.39 -2.21 11.32
CA THR A 13 -9.91 -1.85 10.00
C THR A 13 -8.87 -2.09 8.91
N LEU A 14 -7.59 -1.74 9.15
CA LEU A 14 -6.48 -2.07 8.27
C LEU A 14 -6.39 -3.57 8.00
N ASP A 15 -6.44 -4.38 9.06
CA ASP A 15 -6.36 -5.85 8.95
C ASP A 15 -7.53 -6.44 8.17
N ARG A 16 -8.74 -5.89 8.37
CA ARG A 16 -9.92 -6.32 7.61
C ARG A 16 -9.73 -6.09 6.10
N HIS A 17 -9.32 -4.87 5.69
CA HIS A 17 -9.16 -4.56 4.28
C HIS A 17 -7.97 -5.28 3.65
N ARG A 18 -6.89 -5.49 4.41
CA ARG A 18 -5.77 -6.35 4.01
C ARG A 18 -6.23 -7.79 3.81
N GLY A 19 -7.11 -8.29 4.67
CA GLY A 19 -7.75 -9.59 4.52
C GLY A 19 -8.52 -9.73 3.22
N PHE A 20 -9.31 -8.71 2.81
CA PHE A 20 -9.99 -8.70 1.52
C PHE A 20 -9.00 -8.74 0.35
N LEU A 21 -7.93 -7.94 0.40
CA LEU A 21 -6.89 -7.97 -0.61
C LEU A 21 -6.23 -9.35 -0.73
N LEU A 22 -5.84 -9.95 0.38
CA LEU A 22 -5.21 -11.28 0.40
C LEU A 22 -6.15 -12.38 -0.10
N GLN A 23 -7.46 -12.27 0.18
CA GLN A 23 -8.47 -13.20 -0.29
C GLN A 23 -8.56 -13.22 -1.82
N THR A 24 -8.33 -12.09 -2.52
CA THR A 24 -8.31 -12.07 -3.98
C THR A 24 -7.19 -12.92 -4.59
N ALA A 25 -6.14 -13.19 -3.83
CA ALA A 25 -4.99 -13.99 -4.24
C ALA A 25 -5.09 -15.48 -3.88
N GLU A 26 -6.12 -15.88 -3.10
CA GLU A 26 -6.25 -17.26 -2.63
C GLU A 26 -6.53 -18.24 -3.77
N GLY A 27 -5.75 -19.33 -3.82
CA GLY A 27 -5.93 -20.39 -4.79
C GLY A 27 -5.52 -20.08 -6.23
N LEU A 28 -5.01 -18.86 -6.50
CA LEU A 28 -4.46 -18.52 -7.80
C LEU A 28 -3.10 -19.19 -8.02
N THR A 29 -2.82 -19.54 -9.28
CA THR A 29 -1.47 -19.88 -9.73
C THR A 29 -0.65 -18.60 -9.93
N GLU A 30 0.69 -18.72 -10.00
CA GLU A 30 1.60 -17.63 -10.33
C GLU A 30 1.22 -16.94 -11.66
N GLU A 31 0.89 -17.73 -12.69
CA GLU A 31 0.49 -17.23 -13.99
C GLU A 31 -0.81 -16.42 -13.91
N GLN A 32 -1.83 -16.94 -13.20
CA GLN A 32 -3.09 -16.22 -13.01
C GLN A 32 -2.89 -14.90 -12.24
N ALA A 33 -2.07 -14.89 -11.19
CA ALA A 33 -1.81 -13.69 -10.41
C ALA A 33 -1.09 -12.59 -11.19
N ARG A 34 -0.33 -12.95 -12.24
CA ARG A 34 0.38 -12.03 -13.13
C ARG A 34 -0.39 -11.68 -14.40
N THR A 35 -1.62 -12.21 -14.57
CA THR A 35 -2.42 -11.96 -15.76
C THR A 35 -3.17 -10.63 -15.64
N ALA A 36 -2.98 -9.73 -16.61
CA ALA A 36 -3.83 -8.56 -16.81
C ALA A 36 -5.15 -9.00 -17.46
N SER A 37 -6.15 -9.28 -16.65
CA SER A 37 -7.44 -9.85 -17.08
C SER A 37 -8.51 -8.81 -17.44
N THR A 38 -8.18 -7.51 -17.28
CA THR A 38 -9.07 -6.38 -17.55
C THR A 38 -8.45 -5.43 -18.57
N ILE A 39 -9.08 -4.29 -18.85
CA ILE A 39 -8.50 -3.23 -19.69
C ILE A 39 -7.30 -2.54 -19.04
N SER A 40 -7.13 -2.68 -17.73
CA SER A 40 -5.99 -2.15 -16.99
C SER A 40 -4.81 -3.11 -17.05
N ASP A 41 -3.59 -2.59 -16.99
CA ASP A 41 -2.35 -3.37 -16.87
C ASP A 41 -2.13 -3.92 -15.45
N LEU A 42 -2.99 -3.56 -14.49
CA LEU A 42 -2.90 -4.05 -13.12
C LEU A 42 -3.16 -5.56 -13.05
N THR A 43 -2.37 -6.23 -12.21
CA THR A 43 -2.50 -7.65 -11.90
C THR A 43 -2.62 -7.85 -10.40
N ILE A 44 -3.11 -9.00 -9.95
CA ILE A 44 -3.16 -9.31 -8.50
C ILE A 44 -1.75 -9.20 -7.89
N ALA A 45 -0.74 -9.77 -8.54
CA ALA A 45 0.64 -9.73 -8.05
C ALA A 45 1.19 -8.29 -7.97
N SER A 46 0.98 -7.46 -9.00
CA SER A 46 1.45 -6.07 -9.00
C SER A 46 0.76 -5.21 -7.94
N ILE A 47 -0.52 -5.46 -7.66
CA ILE A 47 -1.25 -4.78 -6.59
C ILE A 47 -0.73 -5.21 -5.21
N LEU A 48 -0.50 -6.50 -4.96
CA LEU A 48 0.07 -6.97 -3.69
C LEU A 48 1.43 -6.32 -3.41
N LYS A 49 2.29 -6.26 -4.45
CA LYS A 49 3.59 -5.59 -4.34
C LYS A 49 3.42 -4.11 -4.00
N HIS A 50 2.62 -3.39 -4.79
CA HIS A 50 2.41 -1.95 -4.61
C HIS A 50 1.87 -1.62 -3.22
N VAL A 51 0.88 -2.37 -2.74
CA VAL A 51 0.30 -2.14 -1.40
C VAL A 51 1.34 -2.37 -0.31
N ALA A 52 2.14 -3.44 -0.40
CA ALA A 52 3.20 -3.70 0.58
C ALA A 52 4.27 -2.61 0.55
N ASP A 53 4.73 -2.19 -0.65
CA ASP A 53 5.73 -1.13 -0.82
C ASP A 53 5.23 0.20 -0.25
N THR A 54 3.99 0.57 -0.58
CA THR A 54 3.37 1.82 -0.14
C THR A 54 3.16 1.84 1.36
N GLU A 55 2.63 0.75 1.94
CA GLU A 55 2.43 0.66 3.39
C GLU A 55 3.76 0.74 4.14
N GLU A 56 4.79 0.03 3.69
CA GLU A 56 6.12 0.05 4.29
C GLU A 56 6.75 1.45 4.25
N GLN A 57 6.63 2.14 3.12
CA GLN A 57 7.18 3.47 2.93
C GLN A 57 6.50 4.52 3.82
N TRP A 58 5.16 4.52 3.86
CA TRP A 58 4.41 5.45 4.72
C TRP A 58 4.59 5.15 6.20
N LEU A 59 4.80 3.89 6.56
CA LEU A 59 5.15 3.50 7.92
C LEU A 59 6.53 4.04 8.31
N ASP A 60 7.50 3.97 7.40
CA ASP A 60 8.81 4.58 7.61
C ASP A 60 8.71 6.12 7.74
N PHE A 61 7.83 6.77 6.97
CA PHE A 61 7.53 8.19 7.13
C PHE A 61 6.92 8.50 8.50
N ALA A 62 6.00 7.68 9.00
CA ALA A 62 5.43 7.85 10.34
C ALA A 62 6.48 7.81 11.45
N VAL A 63 7.63 7.13 11.21
CA VAL A 63 8.74 7.01 12.18
C VAL A 63 9.81 8.08 11.97
N ARG A 64 10.18 8.40 10.72
CA ARG A 64 11.36 9.20 10.36
C ARG A 64 11.04 10.52 9.66
N GLY A 65 9.75 10.79 9.37
CA GLY A 65 9.34 11.94 8.59
C GLY A 65 9.85 11.91 7.14
N ALA A 66 10.07 13.07 6.55
CA ALA A 66 10.46 13.23 5.15
C ALA A 66 11.74 12.46 4.76
N GLU A 67 12.60 12.12 5.72
CA GLU A 67 13.81 11.32 5.47
C GLU A 67 13.48 9.95 4.84
N ALA A 68 12.30 9.39 5.10
CA ALA A 68 11.85 8.14 4.51
C ALA A 68 11.75 8.20 2.99
N PHE A 69 11.59 9.38 2.43
CA PHE A 69 11.38 9.63 1.00
C PHE A 69 12.61 10.15 0.26
N THR A 70 13.76 10.34 0.91
CA THR A 70 14.96 10.93 0.28
C THR A 70 15.49 10.16 -0.92
N GLN A 71 15.23 8.85 -0.99
CA GLN A 71 15.60 8.03 -2.15
C GLN A 71 14.66 8.22 -3.34
N ILE A 72 13.44 8.71 -3.10
CA ILE A 72 12.35 8.82 -4.08
C ILE A 72 12.15 10.28 -4.48
N TYR A 73 12.18 11.19 -3.51
CA TYR A 73 11.99 12.63 -3.70
C TYR A 73 13.27 13.35 -3.28
N ASN A 74 14.24 13.45 -4.20
CA ASN A 74 15.45 14.21 -3.99
C ASN A 74 15.36 15.53 -4.77
N GLU A 75 16.25 16.48 -4.45
CA GLU A 75 16.28 17.82 -5.06
C GLU A 75 16.64 17.78 -6.57
N ASP A 76 17.15 16.65 -7.07
CA ASP A 76 17.58 16.48 -8.46
C ASP A 76 16.44 16.01 -9.40
N ILE A 77 15.22 15.73 -8.86
CA ILE A 77 14.11 15.29 -9.70
C ILE A 77 13.50 16.47 -10.43
N ASP A 78 13.62 16.45 -11.75
CA ASP A 78 12.84 17.34 -12.62
C ASP A 78 11.46 16.72 -12.90
N TRP A 79 10.46 17.20 -12.15
CA TRP A 79 9.09 16.72 -12.28
C TRP A 79 8.46 17.05 -13.65
N SER A 80 9.05 17.97 -14.44
CA SER A 80 8.57 18.30 -15.78
C SER A 80 8.93 17.24 -16.82
N ASP A 81 9.93 16.39 -16.52
CA ASP A 81 10.37 15.32 -17.40
C ASP A 81 9.57 14.02 -17.21
N MET A 82 8.59 14.01 -16.31
CA MET A 82 7.75 12.83 -16.09
C MET A 82 6.86 12.56 -17.31
N ASP A 83 7.09 11.43 -17.97
CA ASP A 83 6.24 10.91 -19.04
C ASP A 83 4.98 10.29 -18.44
N ALA A 84 3.83 10.96 -18.64
CA ALA A 84 2.54 10.49 -18.15
C ALA A 84 2.08 9.15 -18.80
N ASP A 85 2.66 8.81 -19.96
CA ASP A 85 2.35 7.58 -20.70
C ASP A 85 3.33 6.43 -20.35
N ALA A 86 4.38 6.70 -19.56
CA ALA A 86 5.30 5.66 -19.11
C ALA A 86 4.63 4.67 -18.16
N PRO A 87 4.98 3.37 -18.24
CA PRO A 87 4.48 2.38 -17.28
C PRO A 87 4.80 2.77 -15.83
N ASP A 88 3.80 2.69 -14.97
CA ASP A 88 3.97 3.03 -13.55
C ASP A 88 4.87 2.00 -12.86
N GLN A 89 6.10 2.40 -12.57
CA GLN A 89 7.11 1.55 -11.95
C GLN A 89 6.74 1.05 -10.55
N ARG A 90 5.77 1.70 -9.90
CA ARG A 90 5.26 1.25 -8.60
C ARG A 90 4.59 -0.12 -8.68
N PHE A 91 4.09 -0.51 -9.86
CA PHE A 91 3.47 -1.81 -10.12
C PHE A 91 4.38 -2.80 -10.87
N ALA A 92 5.63 -2.42 -11.16
CA ALA A 92 6.57 -3.30 -11.85
C ALA A 92 6.98 -4.46 -10.95
N LEU A 93 6.88 -5.68 -11.47
CA LEU A 93 7.28 -6.91 -10.78
C LEU A 93 8.72 -7.30 -11.15
N GLY A 94 9.51 -7.64 -10.15
CA GLY A 94 10.84 -8.25 -10.31
C GLY A 94 10.77 -9.79 -10.45
N ASP A 95 11.90 -10.38 -10.78
CA ASP A 95 12.02 -11.85 -10.94
C ASP A 95 11.82 -12.61 -9.62
N SER A 96 12.07 -11.97 -8.49
CA SER A 96 11.92 -12.54 -7.14
C SER A 96 10.50 -12.39 -6.56
N ASP A 97 9.64 -11.60 -7.20
CA ASP A 97 8.29 -11.30 -6.71
C ASP A 97 7.33 -12.44 -7.03
N THR A 98 7.39 -13.53 -6.28
CA THR A 98 6.43 -14.64 -6.40
C THR A 98 5.14 -14.31 -5.65
N LEU A 99 4.02 -14.92 -6.04
CA LEU A 99 2.74 -14.75 -5.37
C LEU A 99 2.82 -15.07 -3.86
N GLU A 100 3.58 -16.12 -3.52
CA GLU A 100 3.79 -16.51 -2.12
C GLU A 100 4.57 -15.43 -1.36
N SER A 101 5.72 -14.98 -1.90
CA SER A 101 6.55 -13.95 -1.26
C SER A 101 5.82 -12.62 -1.11
N LEU A 102 4.99 -12.24 -2.09
CA LEU A 102 4.19 -11.01 -2.03
C LEU A 102 3.09 -11.10 -0.96
N ARG A 103 2.42 -12.24 -0.83
CA ARG A 103 1.42 -12.46 0.24
C ARG A 103 2.08 -12.42 1.63
N GLU A 104 3.22 -13.10 1.80
CA GLU A 104 3.99 -13.06 3.05
C GLU A 104 4.43 -11.63 3.39
N ARG A 105 4.87 -10.85 2.39
CA ARG A 105 5.28 -9.47 2.59
C ARG A 105 4.11 -8.59 3.03
N VAL A 106 2.94 -8.68 2.39
CA VAL A 106 1.72 -7.95 2.80
C VAL A 106 1.36 -8.27 4.26
N LEU A 107 1.45 -9.52 4.68
CA LEU A 107 1.19 -9.92 6.08
C LEU A 107 2.23 -9.33 7.04
N SER A 108 3.50 -9.47 6.71
CA SER A 108 4.62 -9.00 7.56
C SER A 108 4.61 -7.49 7.75
N VAL A 109 4.34 -6.73 6.69
CA VAL A 109 4.21 -5.27 6.78
C VAL A 109 3.01 -4.89 7.63
N GLY A 110 1.88 -5.59 7.49
CA GLY A 110 0.70 -5.37 8.31
C GLY A 110 0.93 -5.62 9.81
N GLU A 111 1.65 -6.68 10.17
CA GLU A 111 2.04 -6.95 11.56
C GLU A 111 2.92 -5.82 12.11
N ARG A 112 3.90 -5.35 11.33
CA ARG A 112 4.76 -4.22 11.70
C ARG A 112 3.95 -2.93 11.88
N THR A 113 2.99 -2.67 10.99
CA THR A 113 2.09 -1.51 11.09
C THR A 113 1.29 -1.55 12.40
N ALA A 114 0.67 -2.69 12.72
CA ALA A 114 -0.09 -2.85 13.95
C ALA A 114 0.80 -2.63 15.18
N GLU A 115 2.01 -3.20 15.20
CA GLU A 115 2.96 -3.01 16.29
C GLU A 115 3.36 -1.54 16.46
N LEU A 116 3.71 -0.84 15.38
CA LEU A 116 4.15 0.56 15.44
C LEU A 116 3.03 1.51 15.86
N LEU A 117 1.80 1.33 15.38
CA LEU A 117 0.66 2.13 15.80
C LEU A 117 0.36 2.01 17.30
N THR A 118 0.78 0.93 17.97
CA THR A 118 0.66 0.81 19.43
C THR A 118 1.70 1.63 20.20
N ARG A 119 2.78 2.06 19.55
CA ARG A 119 3.93 2.73 20.16
C ARG A 119 4.06 4.19 19.79
N LEU A 120 3.56 4.57 18.61
CA LEU A 120 3.62 5.93 18.10
C LEU A 120 2.49 6.78 18.71
N ASP A 121 2.78 8.05 18.90
CA ASP A 121 1.75 9.05 19.19
C ASP A 121 1.01 9.38 17.89
N LEU A 122 -0.28 9.04 17.81
CA LEU A 122 -1.11 9.25 16.63
C LEU A 122 -1.23 10.72 16.23
N ASP A 123 -1.01 11.64 17.16
CA ASP A 123 -1.13 13.08 16.92
C ASP A 123 0.24 13.74 16.63
N SER A 124 1.36 12.99 16.71
CA SER A 124 2.65 13.47 16.21
C SER A 124 2.60 13.65 14.70
N ALA A 125 3.20 14.73 14.19
CA ALA A 125 3.18 15.10 12.78
C ALA A 125 4.59 15.24 12.22
N HIS A 126 4.72 15.00 10.92
CA HIS A 126 5.92 15.22 10.14
C HIS A 126 5.58 16.04 8.90
N GLU A 127 6.49 16.94 8.50
CA GLU A 127 6.42 17.66 7.24
C GLU A 127 6.54 16.67 6.08
N LEU A 128 5.68 16.83 5.05
CA LEU A 128 5.71 16.01 3.85
C LEU A 128 6.92 16.37 2.98
N PRO A 129 7.44 15.43 2.17
CA PRO A 129 8.50 15.74 1.22
C PRO A 129 8.03 16.76 0.19
N SER A 130 8.97 17.51 -0.38
CA SER A 130 8.66 18.43 -1.48
C SER A 130 8.32 17.64 -2.74
N ALA A 131 7.05 17.68 -3.14
CA ALA A 131 6.56 17.08 -4.38
C ALA A 131 5.38 17.92 -4.94
N PRO A 132 5.13 17.91 -6.27
CA PRO A 132 4.13 18.78 -6.90
C PRO A 132 2.69 18.57 -6.42
N TRP A 133 2.38 17.42 -5.87
CA TRP A 133 1.05 17.07 -5.36
C TRP A 133 0.84 17.36 -3.88
N PHE A 134 1.86 17.82 -3.16
CA PHE A 134 1.72 18.26 -1.78
C PHE A 134 1.79 19.78 -1.70
N GLU A 135 0.96 20.38 -0.84
CA GLU A 135 1.09 21.80 -0.52
C GLU A 135 2.41 22.05 0.22
N PRO A 136 3.16 23.12 -0.13
CA PRO A 136 4.41 23.42 0.56
C PRO A 136 4.23 23.57 2.07
N GLY A 137 5.04 22.85 2.86
CA GLY A 137 4.98 22.86 4.32
C GLY A 137 3.78 22.10 4.91
N ALA A 138 3.09 21.30 4.10
CA ALA A 138 2.02 20.44 4.63
C ALA A 138 2.60 19.36 5.57
N GLU A 139 1.87 19.09 6.63
CA GLU A 139 2.24 18.08 7.63
C GLU A 139 1.16 16.99 7.71
N TRP A 140 1.60 15.75 7.88
CA TRP A 140 0.72 14.65 8.19
C TRP A 140 1.01 14.08 9.56
N THR A 141 -0.07 13.85 10.34
CA THR A 141 0.02 13.11 11.59
C THR A 141 0.16 11.61 11.33
N VAL A 142 0.67 10.85 12.30
CA VAL A 142 0.68 9.38 12.26
C VAL A 142 -0.74 8.83 12.01
N ARG A 143 -1.75 9.45 12.59
CA ARG A 143 -3.17 9.14 12.34
C ARG A 143 -3.53 9.32 10.87
N HIS A 144 -3.11 10.44 10.25
CA HIS A 144 -3.37 10.69 8.83
C HIS A 144 -2.69 9.65 7.96
N VAL A 145 -1.44 9.28 8.26
CA VAL A 145 -0.72 8.20 7.58
C VAL A 145 -1.48 6.88 7.67
N ALA A 146 -1.98 6.50 8.86
CA ALA A 146 -2.77 5.28 9.01
C ALA A 146 -4.07 5.30 8.19
N LEU A 147 -4.75 6.45 8.11
CA LEU A 147 -5.94 6.62 7.29
C LEU A 147 -5.62 6.57 5.78
N HIS A 148 -4.47 7.13 5.38
CA HIS A 148 -4.01 7.05 4.00
C HIS A 148 -3.69 5.60 3.61
N MET A 149 -2.95 4.85 4.44
CA MET A 149 -2.70 3.43 4.21
C MET A 149 -4.01 2.63 4.11
N LEU A 150 -5.00 2.94 4.96
CA LEU A 150 -6.32 2.31 4.88
C LEU A 150 -7.00 2.58 3.54
N ALA A 151 -6.95 3.84 3.05
CA ALA A 151 -7.53 4.21 1.77
C ALA A 151 -6.84 3.48 0.60
N GLU A 152 -5.51 3.41 0.59
CA GLU A 152 -4.72 2.67 -0.39
C GLU A 152 -5.09 1.18 -0.42
N ILE A 153 -5.06 0.51 0.74
CA ILE A 153 -5.38 -0.92 0.84
C ILE A 153 -6.83 -1.18 0.38
N ALA A 154 -7.79 -0.36 0.82
CA ALA A 154 -9.20 -0.55 0.48
C ALA A 154 -9.47 -0.33 -1.02
N GLN A 155 -8.86 0.71 -1.61
CA GLN A 155 -8.98 1.00 -3.05
C GLN A 155 -8.39 -0.14 -3.88
N HIS A 156 -7.21 -0.61 -3.52
CA HIS A 156 -6.54 -1.68 -4.25
C HIS A 156 -7.16 -3.06 -4.00
N ALA A 157 -7.76 -3.31 -2.85
CA ALA A 157 -8.56 -4.51 -2.62
C ALA A 157 -9.77 -4.56 -3.58
N GLY A 158 -10.43 -3.41 -3.82
CA GLY A 158 -11.53 -3.34 -4.80
C GLY A 158 -11.06 -3.55 -6.24
N HIS A 159 -9.90 -3.00 -6.64
CA HIS A 159 -9.31 -3.26 -7.96
C HIS A 159 -8.98 -4.75 -8.12
N ALA A 160 -8.34 -5.36 -7.12
CA ALA A 160 -7.98 -6.76 -7.12
C ALA A 160 -9.21 -7.69 -7.19
N ASP A 161 -10.32 -7.30 -6.54
CA ASP A 161 -11.57 -8.07 -6.58
C ASP A 161 -12.17 -8.11 -8.00
N ILE A 162 -12.17 -6.99 -8.72
CA ILE A 162 -12.62 -6.91 -10.12
C ILE A 162 -11.71 -7.75 -11.03
N ILE A 163 -10.38 -7.70 -10.83
CA ILE A 163 -9.41 -8.50 -11.58
C ILE A 163 -9.64 -9.98 -11.30
N ARG A 164 -9.86 -10.36 -10.04
CA ARG A 164 -10.15 -11.74 -9.63
C ARG A 164 -11.43 -12.27 -10.28
N GLU A 165 -12.49 -11.48 -10.27
CA GLU A 165 -13.74 -11.84 -10.92
C GLU A 165 -13.54 -12.11 -12.42
N ALA A 166 -12.68 -11.32 -13.09
CA ALA A 166 -12.37 -11.51 -14.51
C ALA A 166 -11.51 -12.77 -14.78
N ILE A 167 -10.71 -13.24 -13.81
CA ILE A 167 -9.88 -14.44 -13.94
C ILE A 167 -10.71 -15.71 -13.81
N ASP A 168 -11.53 -15.83 -12.76
CA ASP A 168 -12.21 -17.10 -12.42
C ASP A 168 -13.62 -16.94 -11.84
N GLY A 169 -14.15 -15.73 -11.77
CA GLY A 169 -15.48 -15.43 -11.26
C GLY A 169 -15.59 -15.38 -9.74
N ALA A 170 -14.48 -15.58 -8.99
CA ALA A 170 -14.50 -15.47 -7.53
C ALA A 170 -14.58 -14.01 -7.08
N ARG A 171 -15.21 -13.77 -5.94
CA ARG A 171 -15.44 -12.44 -5.35
C ARG A 171 -15.19 -12.48 -3.86
N THR A 172 -14.72 -11.38 -3.28
CA THR A 172 -14.53 -11.24 -1.82
C THR A 172 -15.84 -10.92 -1.11
N MET A 173 -16.73 -10.21 -1.78
CA MET A 173 -18.05 -9.83 -1.27
C MET A 173 -19.10 -10.14 -2.34
N GLY A 174 -19.66 -11.33 -2.32
CA GLY A 174 -20.68 -11.77 -3.27
C GLY A 174 -21.65 -12.75 -2.66
#